data_36828a03f2f6b10ede07c198a24a4449
#
_entry.id   36828a03f2f6b10ede07c198a24a4449
#
_cell.length_a   1.000
_cell.length_b   1.000
_cell.length_c   1.000
_cell.angle_alpha   90.00
_cell.angle_beta   90.00
_cell.angle_gamma   90.00
#
_symmetry.space_group_name_H-M   'P 1'
#
loop_
_entity.id
_entity.type
_entity.pdbx_description
1 polymer ?
#
loop_
_entity_poly.entity_id
_entity_poly.type
_entity_poly.pdbx_seq_one_letter_code
_entity_poly.pdbx_strand_id
1 'polypeptide(L)'
;MESAKWVKLFFLISFILSLLICIINYIVDPYKLYDTNFIKNKTQLEKQETLVKTIDVQRIKPKSIILGTSRANKGYNPGHNYFIQPAYNYGRSGASIYEILNFLKFTLKNSKLEQALLVADWFSFNDIKMKEINDIETYNNINVFSYLNNTTMLKDSILNIKEQSYSIYSNHGQRLTKDIQDFISKTGGHLAVTKNDEKIYYKDFNTNYTYKDTGKSSFEDF
;
A
#
# COMPACT_ATOMS: atom_id res chain seq x y z
N MET A 1 -51.58 13.70 -7.76
CA MET A 1 -51.07 13.58 -6.36
C MET A 1 -50.24 12.33 -6.11
N GLU A 2 -50.49 11.19 -6.73
CA GLU A 2 -49.75 9.94 -6.51
C GLU A 2 -48.33 9.97 -7.10
N SER A 3 -48.12 10.54 -8.28
CA SER A 3 -46.79 10.64 -8.91
C SER A 3 -45.78 11.39 -8.05
N ALA A 4 -46.17 12.46 -7.37
CA ALA A 4 -45.30 13.21 -6.48
C ALA A 4 -44.85 12.42 -5.23
N LYS A 5 -45.69 11.50 -4.74
CA LYS A 5 -45.34 10.61 -3.62
C LYS A 5 -44.28 9.59 -4.07
N TRP A 6 -44.44 9.00 -5.25
CA TRP A 6 -43.47 8.07 -5.82
C TRP A 6 -42.09 8.70 -6.03
N VAL A 7 -42.06 9.91 -6.57
CA VAL A 7 -40.80 10.65 -6.75
C VAL A 7 -40.10 10.89 -5.41
N LYS A 8 -40.85 11.36 -4.41
CA LYS A 8 -40.29 11.56 -3.04
C LYS A 8 -39.76 10.25 -2.43
N LEU A 9 -40.52 9.17 -2.58
CA LEU A 9 -40.13 7.86 -2.06
C LEU A 9 -38.85 7.34 -2.76
N PHE A 10 -38.77 7.50 -4.09
CA PHE A 10 -37.58 7.15 -4.88
C PHE A 10 -36.33 7.87 -4.37
N PHE A 11 -36.39 9.20 -4.23
CA PHE A 11 -35.26 9.97 -3.71
C PHE A 11 -34.91 9.61 -2.28
N LEU A 12 -35.89 9.35 -1.42
CA LEU A 12 -35.66 8.93 -0.05
C LEU A 12 -34.92 7.59 0.00
N ILE A 13 -35.38 6.59 -0.75
CA ILE A 13 -34.71 5.27 -0.82
C ILE A 13 -33.30 5.41 -1.39
N SER A 14 -33.13 6.17 -2.47
CA SER A 14 -31.82 6.39 -3.08
C SER A 14 -30.85 7.07 -2.11
N PHE A 15 -31.32 8.03 -1.33
CA PHE A 15 -30.53 8.70 -0.30
C PHE A 15 -30.12 7.74 0.82
N ILE A 16 -31.06 6.91 1.30
CA ILE A 16 -30.77 5.92 2.34
C ILE A 16 -29.73 4.91 1.86
N LEU A 17 -29.87 4.40 0.62
CA LEU A 17 -28.89 3.46 0.04
C LEU A 17 -27.51 4.11 -0.10
N SER A 18 -27.43 5.34 -0.60
CA SER A 18 -26.18 6.09 -0.68
C SER A 18 -25.53 6.28 0.69
N LEU A 19 -26.33 6.63 1.71
CA LEU A 19 -25.84 6.77 3.07
C LEU A 19 -25.31 5.46 3.65
N LEU A 20 -25.97 4.33 3.39
CA LEU A 20 -25.52 3.01 3.81
C LEU A 20 -24.17 2.65 3.17
N ILE A 21 -24.00 2.93 1.87
CA ILE A 21 -22.72 2.73 1.18
C ILE A 21 -21.61 3.56 1.85
N CYS A 22 -21.87 4.83 2.11
CA CYS A 22 -20.91 5.71 2.79
C CYS A 22 -20.52 5.18 4.18
N ILE A 23 -21.50 4.72 4.97
CA ILE A 23 -21.26 4.19 6.32
C ILE A 23 -20.39 2.92 6.25
N ILE A 24 -20.73 1.98 5.37
CA ILE A 24 -19.96 0.73 5.21
C ILE A 24 -18.53 1.05 4.78
N ASN A 25 -18.36 1.88 3.76
CA ASN A 25 -17.04 2.25 3.25
C ASN A 25 -16.20 2.98 4.32
N TYR A 26 -16.81 3.83 5.13
CA TYR A 26 -16.13 4.52 6.22
C TYR A 26 -15.71 3.56 7.35
N ILE A 27 -16.61 2.69 7.79
CA ILE A 27 -16.33 1.74 8.89
C ILE A 27 -15.26 0.73 8.48
N VAL A 28 -15.39 0.15 7.28
CA VAL A 28 -14.46 -0.87 6.81
C VAL A 28 -13.13 -0.26 6.40
N ASP A 29 -13.17 0.87 5.71
CA ASP A 29 -12.00 1.61 5.23
C ASP A 29 -10.94 0.68 4.56
N PRO A 30 -11.28 -0.04 3.47
CA PRO A 30 -10.46 -1.11 2.92
C PRO A 30 -9.11 -0.62 2.39
N TYR A 31 -8.98 0.68 2.13
CA TYR A 31 -7.77 1.34 1.63
C TYR A 31 -7.10 2.23 2.67
N LYS A 32 -7.55 2.21 3.92
CA LYS A 32 -6.99 3.04 5.00
C LYS A 32 -7.00 4.56 4.68
N LEU A 33 -8.02 5.02 3.96
CA LEU A 33 -8.15 6.43 3.56
C LEU A 33 -8.57 7.32 4.73
N TYR A 34 -9.37 6.78 5.65
CA TYR A 34 -9.91 7.51 6.81
C TYR A 34 -9.19 7.16 8.10
N ASP A 35 -8.25 6.21 8.04
CA ASP A 35 -7.51 5.68 9.20
C ASP A 35 -8.41 5.10 10.30
N THR A 36 -9.55 4.53 9.89
CA THR A 36 -10.46 3.85 10.82
C THR A 36 -9.90 2.49 11.20
N ASN A 37 -10.00 2.15 12.49
CA ASN A 37 -9.47 0.90 13.04
C ASN A 37 -10.58 -0.09 13.47
N PHE A 38 -11.83 0.07 12.99
CA PHE A 38 -12.91 -0.87 13.28
C PHE A 38 -12.62 -2.25 12.70
N ILE A 39 -12.05 -2.29 11.49
CA ILE A 39 -11.54 -3.52 10.86
C ILE A 39 -10.02 -3.42 10.80
N LYS A 40 -9.34 -4.26 11.60
CA LYS A 40 -7.87 -4.15 11.78
C LYS A 40 -7.08 -4.57 10.55
N ASN A 41 -7.44 -5.71 9.94
CA ASN A 41 -6.69 -6.25 8.81
C ASN A 41 -7.20 -5.68 7.50
N LYS A 42 -6.38 -4.88 6.83
CA LYS A 42 -6.71 -4.25 5.55
C LYS A 42 -6.13 -5.10 4.41
N THR A 43 -6.92 -6.04 3.90
CA THR A 43 -6.46 -7.03 2.89
C THR A 43 -6.51 -6.50 1.46
N GLN A 44 -7.20 -5.37 1.22
CA GLN A 44 -7.41 -4.83 -0.13
C GLN A 44 -6.48 -3.65 -0.48
N LEU A 45 -5.52 -3.31 0.36
CA LEU A 45 -4.60 -2.16 0.18
C LEU A 45 -3.84 -2.20 -1.15
N GLU A 46 -3.46 -3.38 -1.61
CA GLU A 46 -2.68 -3.56 -2.85
C GLU A 46 -3.41 -3.05 -4.09
N LYS A 47 -4.75 -3.09 -4.10
CA LYS A 47 -5.56 -2.61 -5.23
C LYS A 47 -5.42 -1.12 -5.47
N GLN A 48 -5.06 -0.37 -4.43
CA GLN A 48 -4.86 1.07 -4.47
C GLN A 48 -3.49 1.47 -3.88
N GLU A 49 -2.45 0.67 -4.18
CA GLU A 49 -1.12 0.81 -3.56
C GLU A 49 -0.57 2.23 -3.63
N THR A 50 -0.61 2.86 -4.80
CA THR A 50 -0.10 4.23 -4.98
C THR A 50 -0.87 5.24 -4.14
N LEU A 51 -2.21 5.17 -4.17
CA LEU A 51 -3.09 6.05 -3.38
C LEU A 51 -2.82 5.91 -1.89
N VAL A 52 -2.82 4.69 -1.39
CA VAL A 52 -2.60 4.37 0.03
C VAL A 52 -1.27 4.92 0.51
N LYS A 53 -0.19 4.60 -0.22
CA LYS A 53 1.16 5.04 0.16
C LYS A 53 1.33 6.55 0.07
N THR A 54 0.69 7.19 -0.89
CA THR A 54 0.73 8.64 -1.02
C THR A 54 0.04 9.34 0.16
N ILE A 55 -1.13 8.84 0.58
CA ILE A 55 -1.84 9.36 1.76
C ILE A 55 -1.03 9.12 3.03
N ASP A 56 -0.44 7.93 3.18
CA ASP A 56 0.39 7.62 4.33
C ASP A 56 1.60 8.55 4.43
N VAL A 57 2.27 8.87 3.32
CA VAL A 57 3.39 9.83 3.32
C VAL A 57 2.94 11.22 3.79
N GLN A 58 1.76 11.69 3.37
CA GLN A 58 1.21 12.97 3.84
C GLN A 58 0.90 12.98 5.33
N ARG A 59 0.46 11.84 5.88
CA ARG A 59 0.14 11.69 7.31
C ARG A 59 1.39 11.53 8.18
N ILE A 60 2.27 10.61 7.78
CA ILE A 60 3.45 10.22 8.56
C ILE A 60 4.53 11.29 8.49
N LYS A 61 4.62 12.00 7.34
CA LYS A 61 5.67 13.00 7.05
C LYS A 61 7.06 12.44 7.34
N PRO A 62 7.49 11.39 6.64
CA PRO A 62 8.68 10.62 7.00
C PRO A 62 9.94 11.47 6.89
N LYS A 63 10.89 11.23 7.80
CA LYS A 63 12.26 11.75 7.73
C LYS A 63 13.15 10.87 6.86
N SER A 64 12.88 9.56 6.82
CA SER A 64 13.55 8.63 5.92
C SER A 64 12.55 7.97 4.99
N ILE A 65 12.92 7.80 3.71
CA ILE A 65 12.10 7.13 2.72
C ILE A 65 12.88 6.05 1.98
N ILE A 66 12.20 4.94 1.71
CA ILE A 66 12.72 3.87 0.87
C ILE A 66 11.95 3.91 -0.44
N LEU A 67 12.68 3.98 -1.56
CA LEU A 67 12.16 4.12 -2.91
C LEU A 67 12.67 2.98 -3.78
N GLY A 68 11.84 2.51 -4.69
CA GLY A 68 12.23 1.47 -5.65
C GLY A 68 11.05 0.63 -6.10
N THR A 69 11.36 -0.55 -6.65
CA THR A 69 10.40 -1.49 -7.19
C THR A 69 9.84 -2.45 -6.12
N SER A 70 9.33 -3.61 -6.55
CA SER A 70 8.89 -4.68 -5.64
C SER A 70 9.98 -5.18 -4.69
N ARG A 71 11.25 -5.09 -5.09
CA ARG A 71 12.40 -5.44 -4.23
C ARG A 71 12.52 -4.47 -3.07
N ALA A 72 12.39 -3.17 -3.33
CA ALA A 72 12.34 -2.17 -2.27
C ALA A 72 11.13 -2.39 -1.36
N ASN A 73 9.96 -2.58 -1.98
CA ASN A 73 8.68 -2.71 -1.29
C ASN A 73 8.65 -3.89 -0.30
N LYS A 74 9.23 -5.02 -0.68
CA LYS A 74 9.25 -6.23 0.16
C LYS A 74 10.53 -6.36 0.99
N GLY A 75 11.67 -5.94 0.42
CA GLY A 75 13.00 -6.25 0.93
C GLY A 75 13.50 -5.37 2.06
N TYR A 76 12.94 -4.19 2.25
CA TYR A 76 13.47 -3.24 3.21
C TYR A 76 12.44 -2.86 4.27
N ASN A 77 12.83 -3.09 5.53
CA ASN A 77 12.04 -2.72 6.69
C ASN A 77 12.38 -1.29 7.13
N PRO A 78 11.45 -0.32 7.02
CA PRO A 78 11.70 1.05 7.46
C PRO A 78 11.84 1.19 8.98
N GLY A 79 11.43 0.19 9.77
CA GLY A 79 11.67 0.15 11.21
C GLY A 79 13.11 -0.18 11.61
N HIS A 80 14.00 -0.46 10.67
CA HIS A 80 15.40 -0.76 10.96
C HIS A 80 16.16 0.47 11.50
N ASN A 81 17.09 0.26 12.42
CA ASN A 81 17.88 1.31 13.10
C ASN A 81 18.73 2.19 12.16
N TYR A 82 18.95 1.75 10.92
CA TYR A 82 19.62 2.53 9.89
C TYR A 82 18.83 3.79 9.50
N PHE A 83 17.50 3.75 9.63
CA PHE A 83 16.62 4.83 9.18
C PHE A 83 16.29 5.81 10.31
N ILE A 84 16.35 7.11 9.98
CA ILE A 84 15.89 8.19 10.86
C ILE A 84 14.37 8.14 10.92
N GLN A 85 13.83 7.95 12.10
CA GLN A 85 12.37 7.84 12.30
C GLN A 85 11.67 9.21 12.31
N PRO A 86 10.42 9.31 11.84
CA PRO A 86 9.64 8.25 11.20
C PRO A 86 10.17 7.93 9.81
N ALA A 87 10.22 6.64 9.48
CA ALA A 87 10.63 6.17 8.17
C ALA A 87 9.49 5.45 7.46
N TYR A 88 9.47 5.49 6.13
CA TYR A 88 8.40 4.90 5.33
C TYR A 88 8.92 4.20 4.08
N ASN A 89 8.34 3.05 3.74
CA ASN A 89 8.65 2.33 2.51
C ASN A 89 7.64 2.71 1.41
N TYR A 90 8.07 3.59 0.51
CA TYR A 90 7.31 4.03 -0.65
C TYR A 90 7.65 3.22 -1.91
N GLY A 91 8.35 2.09 -1.79
CA GLY A 91 8.57 1.16 -2.90
C GLY A 91 7.26 0.65 -3.45
N ARG A 92 7.15 0.48 -4.78
CA ARG A 92 5.96 0.00 -5.48
C ARG A 92 6.33 -1.10 -6.48
N SER A 93 5.51 -2.16 -6.53
CA SER A 93 5.74 -3.25 -7.49
C SER A 93 5.65 -2.74 -8.93
N GLY A 94 6.71 -2.99 -9.71
CA GLY A 94 6.79 -2.59 -11.12
C GLY A 94 7.01 -1.10 -11.36
N ALA A 95 7.39 -0.31 -10.35
CA ALA A 95 7.62 1.12 -10.52
C ALA A 95 8.71 1.42 -11.55
N SER A 96 8.45 2.37 -12.45
CA SER A 96 9.45 2.94 -13.34
C SER A 96 10.32 3.96 -12.59
N ILE A 97 11.47 4.30 -13.16
CA ILE A 97 12.35 5.33 -12.57
C ILE A 97 11.65 6.69 -12.50
N TYR A 98 10.74 7.00 -13.41
CA TYR A 98 9.92 8.22 -13.38
C TYR A 98 8.94 8.23 -12.22
N GLU A 99 8.27 7.11 -11.95
CA GLU A 99 7.38 6.99 -10.79
C GLU A 99 8.18 7.13 -9.49
N ILE A 100 9.35 6.48 -9.41
CA ILE A 100 10.25 6.60 -8.26
C ILE A 100 10.67 8.05 -8.03
N LEU A 101 11.04 8.77 -9.11
CA LEU A 101 11.37 10.19 -9.05
C LEU A 101 10.17 11.04 -8.59
N ASN A 102 8.97 10.73 -9.06
CA ASN A 102 7.75 11.43 -8.66
C ASN A 102 7.42 11.16 -7.19
N PHE A 103 7.62 9.94 -6.70
CA PHE A 103 7.47 9.62 -5.26
C PHE A 103 8.45 10.41 -4.41
N LEU A 104 9.70 10.55 -4.85
CA LEU A 104 10.70 11.37 -4.17
C LEU A 104 10.27 12.84 -4.14
N LYS A 105 9.91 13.43 -5.29
CA LYS A 105 9.45 14.82 -5.39
C LYS A 105 8.24 15.07 -4.49
N PHE A 106 7.28 14.16 -4.52
CA PHE A 106 6.09 14.23 -3.68
C PHE A 106 6.45 14.22 -2.19
N THR A 107 7.36 13.34 -1.78
CA THR A 107 7.81 13.26 -0.39
C THR A 107 8.53 14.54 0.03
N LEU A 108 9.43 15.06 -0.79
CA LEU A 108 10.15 16.33 -0.52
C LEU A 108 9.18 17.51 -0.35
N LYS A 109 8.08 17.54 -1.11
CA LYS A 109 7.05 18.57 -1.00
C LYS A 109 6.23 18.47 0.29
N ASN A 110 6.00 17.25 0.78
CA ASN A 110 5.06 16.98 1.89
C ASN A 110 5.74 16.69 3.23
N SER A 111 7.06 16.48 3.26
CA SER A 111 7.82 16.15 4.49
C SER A 111 9.20 16.80 4.52
N LYS A 112 9.76 16.92 5.73
CA LYS A 112 11.15 17.33 5.94
C LYS A 112 12.04 16.08 5.83
N LEU A 113 12.29 15.63 4.59
CA LEU A 113 13.08 14.44 4.32
C LEU A 113 14.55 14.69 4.66
N GLU A 114 15.15 13.81 5.46
CA GLU A 114 16.56 13.83 5.88
C GLU A 114 17.37 12.72 5.21
N GLN A 115 16.71 11.59 4.86
CA GLN A 115 17.36 10.42 4.30
C GLN A 115 16.49 9.77 3.22
N ALA A 116 17.09 9.35 2.11
CA ALA A 116 16.43 8.58 1.06
C ALA A 116 17.30 7.37 0.68
N LEU A 117 16.71 6.17 0.70
CA LEU A 117 17.30 4.96 0.14
C LEU A 117 16.66 4.69 -1.21
N LEU A 118 17.45 4.75 -2.28
CA LEU A 118 17.02 4.39 -3.62
C LEU A 118 17.50 2.97 -3.95
N VAL A 119 16.55 2.06 -4.14
CA VAL A 119 16.81 0.69 -4.62
C VAL A 119 16.56 0.69 -6.12
N ALA A 120 17.65 0.89 -6.88
CA ALA A 120 17.60 0.95 -8.33
C ALA A 120 17.64 -0.46 -8.93
N ASP A 121 16.56 -0.83 -9.59
CA ASP A 121 16.42 -2.07 -10.34
C ASP A 121 16.62 -1.81 -11.83
N TRP A 122 17.30 -2.72 -12.52
CA TRP A 122 17.46 -2.65 -13.97
C TRP A 122 16.12 -2.45 -14.71
N PHE A 123 15.09 -3.17 -14.29
CA PHE A 123 13.75 -3.09 -14.90
C PHE A 123 13.07 -1.74 -14.75
N SER A 124 13.46 -0.90 -13.79
CA SER A 124 12.89 0.44 -13.61
C SER A 124 13.30 1.42 -14.70
N PHE A 125 14.38 1.12 -15.45
CA PHE A 125 14.89 1.94 -16.57
C PHE A 125 14.31 1.55 -17.92
N ASN A 126 13.32 0.67 -18.00
CA ASN A 126 12.71 0.24 -19.24
C ASN A 126 11.85 1.35 -19.85
N ASP A 127 12.15 1.76 -21.08
CA ASP A 127 11.47 2.84 -21.81
C ASP A 127 9.97 2.61 -22.02
N ILE A 128 9.53 1.35 -22.14
CA ILE A 128 8.11 1.02 -22.31
C ILE A 128 7.33 1.40 -21.07
N LYS A 129 7.89 1.20 -19.88
CA LYS A 129 7.29 1.57 -18.59
C LYS A 129 7.30 3.08 -18.33
N MET A 130 8.16 3.82 -19.00
CA MET A 130 8.24 5.27 -18.87
C MET A 130 6.98 5.98 -19.37
N LYS A 131 6.19 5.35 -20.24
CA LYS A 131 4.97 5.91 -20.82
C LYS A 131 3.73 5.79 -19.92
N GLU A 132 3.77 4.94 -18.93
CA GLU A 132 2.67 4.75 -17.95
C GLU A 132 2.89 5.64 -16.71
N ILE A 133 2.96 6.95 -16.92
CA ILE A 133 3.13 7.89 -15.80
C ILE A 133 1.78 8.09 -15.13
N ASN A 134 1.60 7.47 -13.98
CA ASN A 134 0.58 7.91 -13.03
C ASN A 134 1.03 9.27 -12.48
N ASP A 135 0.34 10.32 -12.86
CA ASP A 135 0.62 11.66 -12.37
C ASP A 135 0.33 11.73 -10.86
N ILE A 136 1.40 11.61 -10.05
CA ILE A 136 1.29 11.62 -8.58
C ILE A 136 0.83 12.99 -8.08
N GLU A 137 0.98 14.04 -8.89
CA GLU A 137 0.46 15.36 -8.52
C GLU A 137 -1.06 15.37 -8.41
N THR A 138 -1.77 14.49 -9.12
CA THR A 138 -3.22 14.32 -8.95
C THR A 138 -3.59 13.88 -7.54
N TYR A 139 -2.67 13.19 -6.84
CA TYR A 139 -2.87 12.74 -5.46
C TYR A 139 -2.64 13.85 -4.41
N ASN A 140 -2.07 14.99 -4.79
CA ASN A 140 -1.89 16.11 -3.84
C ASN A 140 -3.22 16.70 -3.35
N ASN A 141 -4.27 16.59 -4.17
CA ASN A 141 -5.57 17.20 -3.92
C ASN A 141 -6.71 16.18 -3.89
N ILE A 142 -6.41 14.92 -3.57
CA ILE A 142 -7.45 13.91 -3.51
C ILE A 142 -8.46 14.25 -2.43
N ASN A 143 -9.70 14.42 -2.87
CA ASN A 143 -10.82 14.43 -1.96
C ASN A 143 -11.16 12.99 -1.55
N VAL A 144 -10.58 12.52 -0.43
CA VAL A 144 -10.84 11.18 0.10
C VAL A 144 -12.34 10.93 0.35
N PHE A 145 -13.13 11.99 0.60
CA PHE A 145 -14.58 11.85 0.80
C PHE A 145 -15.32 11.40 -0.46
N SER A 146 -14.76 11.61 -1.66
CA SER A 146 -15.36 11.11 -2.90
C SER A 146 -15.39 9.57 -2.96
N TYR A 147 -14.52 8.91 -2.21
CA TYR A 147 -14.48 7.45 -2.10
C TYR A 147 -15.59 6.87 -1.21
N LEU A 148 -16.21 7.68 -0.33
CA LEU A 148 -17.27 7.18 0.55
C LEU A 148 -18.45 6.59 -0.23
N ASN A 149 -18.92 7.28 -1.27
CA ASN A 149 -20.03 6.82 -2.10
C ASN A 149 -19.55 6.08 -3.37
N ASN A 150 -18.52 5.24 -3.23
CA ASN A 150 -17.93 4.52 -4.34
C ASN A 150 -18.30 3.03 -4.28
N THR A 151 -18.91 2.51 -5.34
CA THR A 151 -19.36 1.11 -5.42
C THR A 151 -18.19 0.11 -5.53
N THR A 152 -17.07 0.50 -6.17
CA THR A 152 -15.85 -0.32 -6.21
C THR A 152 -15.28 -0.46 -4.79
N MET A 153 -15.21 0.64 -4.05
CA MET A 153 -14.79 0.61 -2.66
C MET A 153 -15.75 -0.23 -1.79
N LEU A 154 -17.07 -0.17 -2.05
CA LEU A 154 -18.04 -1.03 -1.35
C LEU A 154 -17.77 -2.51 -1.60
N LYS A 155 -17.51 -2.89 -2.86
CA LYS A 155 -17.13 -4.27 -3.21
C LYS A 155 -15.88 -4.70 -2.44
N ASP A 156 -14.87 -3.86 -2.39
CA ASP A 156 -13.61 -4.15 -1.69
C ASP A 156 -13.80 -4.12 -0.16
N SER A 157 -14.71 -3.31 0.36
CA SER A 157 -15.14 -3.36 1.76
C SER A 157 -15.74 -4.72 2.12
N ILE A 158 -16.65 -5.23 1.29
CA ILE A 158 -17.26 -6.55 1.49
C ILE A 158 -16.19 -7.67 1.43
N LEU A 159 -15.27 -7.58 0.46
CA LEU A 159 -14.16 -8.54 0.36
C LEU A 159 -13.25 -8.46 1.57
N ASN A 160 -12.92 -7.27 2.05
CA ASN A 160 -12.10 -7.08 3.24
C ASN A 160 -12.74 -7.67 4.51
N ILE A 161 -14.07 -7.62 4.64
CA ILE A 161 -14.79 -8.27 5.74
C ILE A 161 -14.70 -9.80 5.64
N LYS A 162 -14.82 -10.35 4.43
CA LYS A 162 -14.77 -11.79 4.19
C LYS A 162 -13.36 -12.37 4.37
N GLU A 163 -12.35 -11.61 3.96
CA GLU A 163 -10.95 -12.04 3.91
C GLU A 163 -10.16 -11.42 5.07
N GLN A 164 -10.55 -11.72 6.31
CA GLN A 164 -9.87 -11.23 7.52
C GLN A 164 -8.58 -12.01 7.83
N SER A 165 -7.72 -12.20 6.83
CA SER A 165 -6.42 -12.84 7.01
C SER A 165 -5.42 -11.87 7.66
N TYR A 166 -4.41 -11.44 6.92
CA TYR A 166 -3.38 -10.53 7.41
C TYR A 166 -3.40 -9.21 6.65
N SER A 167 -2.92 -8.14 7.28
CA SER A 167 -2.64 -6.91 6.56
C SER A 167 -1.48 -7.14 5.58
N ILE A 168 -1.66 -6.75 4.31
CA ILE A 168 -0.64 -6.93 3.27
C ILE A 168 0.55 -5.99 3.48
N TYR A 169 0.35 -4.88 4.19
CA TYR A 169 1.39 -3.89 4.48
C TYR A 169 1.59 -3.70 5.97
N SER A 170 2.84 -3.45 6.36
CA SER A 170 3.15 -2.92 7.69
C SER A 170 2.64 -1.48 7.85
N ASN A 171 2.58 -0.98 9.07
CA ASN A 171 2.20 0.42 9.34
C ASN A 171 3.18 1.44 8.71
N HIS A 172 4.35 0.99 8.29
CA HIS A 172 5.39 1.80 7.66
C HIS A 172 5.53 1.54 6.16
N GLY A 173 4.48 0.98 5.50
CA GLY A 173 4.40 0.81 4.06
C GLY A 173 5.17 -0.35 3.46
N GLN A 174 5.88 -1.16 4.24
CA GLN A 174 6.53 -2.37 3.73
C GLN A 174 5.49 -3.43 3.37
N ARG A 175 5.58 -4.02 2.18
CA ARG A 175 4.74 -5.17 1.81
C ARG A 175 5.25 -6.44 2.50
N LEU A 176 4.35 -7.08 3.24
CA LEU A 176 4.63 -8.29 3.99
C LEU A 176 4.33 -9.53 3.14
N THR A 177 5.26 -10.49 3.14
CA THR A 177 4.99 -11.83 2.60
C THR A 177 4.22 -12.65 3.63
N LYS A 178 3.57 -13.75 3.18
CA LYS A 178 2.84 -14.62 4.09
C LYS A 178 3.74 -15.16 5.21
N ASP A 179 4.97 -15.54 4.87
CA ASP A 179 5.92 -16.12 5.82
C ASP A 179 6.35 -15.12 6.90
N ILE A 180 6.54 -13.84 6.50
CA ILE A 180 6.83 -12.75 7.45
C ILE A 180 5.61 -12.52 8.35
N GLN A 181 4.40 -12.54 7.79
CA GLN A 181 3.16 -12.37 8.56
C GLN A 181 2.97 -13.50 9.57
N ASP A 182 3.20 -14.74 9.15
CA ASP A 182 3.12 -15.92 10.02
C ASP A 182 4.17 -15.86 11.14
N PHE A 183 5.37 -15.38 10.84
CA PHE A 183 6.41 -15.16 11.82
C PHE A 183 6.03 -14.08 12.84
N ILE A 184 5.53 -12.91 12.35
CA ILE A 184 5.07 -11.83 13.24
C ILE A 184 3.96 -12.32 14.15
N SER A 185 3.01 -13.11 13.63
CA SER A 185 1.91 -13.66 14.43
C SER A 185 2.38 -14.63 15.52
N LYS A 186 3.42 -15.41 15.25
CA LYS A 186 3.98 -16.39 16.20
C LYS A 186 4.89 -15.75 17.27
N THR A 187 5.55 -14.64 16.93
CA THR A 187 6.55 -14.02 17.82
C THR A 187 6.05 -12.79 18.56
N GLY A 188 4.80 -12.37 18.32
CA GLY A 188 4.16 -11.28 19.05
C GLY A 188 4.53 -9.88 18.59
N GLY A 189 5.19 -9.72 17.42
CA GLY A 189 5.32 -8.39 16.88
C GLY A 189 6.51 -8.06 16.00
N HIS A 190 6.42 -6.86 15.45
CA HIS A 190 7.35 -6.28 14.51
C HIS A 190 8.80 -6.15 15.03
N LEU A 191 8.97 -5.93 16.35
CA LEU A 191 10.30 -5.86 17.01
C LEU A 191 11.02 -7.21 17.03
N ALA A 192 10.30 -8.33 17.04
CA ALA A 192 10.91 -9.65 16.99
C ALA A 192 11.44 -9.99 15.59
N VAL A 193 10.81 -9.44 14.54
CA VAL A 193 11.30 -9.55 13.16
C VAL A 193 12.58 -8.74 12.99
N THR A 194 12.67 -7.54 13.56
CA THR A 194 13.87 -6.68 13.43
C THR A 194 15.12 -7.25 14.09
N LYS A 195 15.00 -8.02 15.16
CA LYS A 195 16.17 -8.67 15.80
C LYS A 195 16.74 -9.86 15.02
N ASN A 196 15.95 -10.45 14.12
CA ASN A 196 16.31 -11.61 13.32
C ASN A 196 16.27 -11.35 11.80
N ASP A 197 16.13 -10.09 11.40
CA ASP A 197 15.84 -9.65 10.04
C ASP A 197 16.72 -10.27 8.97
N GLU A 198 18.01 -10.23 9.15
CA GLU A 198 18.93 -10.74 8.14
C GLU A 198 18.73 -12.23 7.87
N LYS A 199 18.55 -13.04 8.91
CA LYS A 199 18.42 -14.48 8.76
C LYS A 199 17.08 -14.90 8.18
N ILE A 200 15.98 -14.24 8.55
CA ILE A 200 14.64 -14.60 8.06
C ILE A 200 14.44 -14.10 6.64
N TYR A 201 14.84 -12.87 6.36
CA TYR A 201 14.77 -12.30 5.02
C TYR A 201 15.66 -13.05 4.02
N TYR A 202 16.88 -13.37 4.40
CA TYR A 202 17.77 -14.20 3.58
C TYR A 202 17.24 -15.62 3.40
N LYS A 203 16.63 -16.19 4.42
CA LYS A 203 16.05 -17.54 4.31
C LYS A 203 14.84 -17.56 3.40
N ASP A 204 13.93 -16.54 3.48
CA ASP A 204 12.79 -16.44 2.60
C ASP A 204 13.19 -16.01 1.19
N PHE A 205 14.13 -15.11 1.06
CA PHE A 205 14.70 -14.73 -0.22
C PHE A 205 15.36 -15.94 -0.90
N ASN A 206 16.16 -16.70 -0.17
CA ASN A 206 16.80 -17.91 -0.68
C ASN A 206 15.79 -19.05 -0.94
N THR A 207 14.71 -19.19 -0.15
CA THR A 207 13.71 -20.24 -0.38
C THR A 207 12.74 -19.91 -1.50
N ASN A 208 12.43 -18.63 -1.70
CA ASN A 208 11.51 -18.18 -2.74
C ASN A 208 12.20 -17.89 -4.08
N TYR A 209 13.49 -17.65 -4.08
CA TYR A 209 14.28 -17.31 -5.27
C TYR A 209 15.47 -18.24 -5.52
N THR A 210 15.70 -19.26 -4.68
CA THR A 210 16.58 -20.33 -5.11
C THR A 210 15.81 -21.17 -6.12
N TYR A 211 16.28 -21.11 -7.31
CA TYR A 211 15.93 -21.91 -8.47
C TYR A 211 16.14 -23.40 -8.20
N LYS A 212 15.51 -23.92 -7.15
CA LYS A 212 15.65 -25.32 -6.74
C LYS A 212 15.19 -26.27 -7.84
N ASP A 213 14.28 -25.80 -8.71
CA ASP A 213 13.64 -26.68 -9.69
C ASP A 213 14.19 -26.55 -11.09
N THR A 214 14.93 -25.49 -11.42
CA THR A 214 15.43 -25.28 -12.79
C THR A 214 16.94 -25.13 -12.91
N GLY A 215 17.66 -24.90 -11.82
CA GLY A 215 19.12 -24.65 -11.84
C GLY A 215 19.55 -23.38 -12.58
N LYS A 216 18.59 -22.54 -13.03
CA LYS A 216 18.85 -21.31 -13.79
C LYS A 216 18.54 -20.09 -12.95
N SER A 217 19.38 -19.08 -13.02
CA SER A 217 19.11 -17.79 -12.42
C SER A 217 18.27 -16.91 -13.35
N SER A 218 17.44 -16.02 -12.80
CA SER A 218 16.66 -15.08 -13.63
C SER A 218 17.52 -14.15 -14.51
N PHE A 219 18.84 -14.23 -14.37
CA PHE A 219 19.83 -13.56 -15.22
C PHE A 219 20.29 -14.40 -16.40
N GLU A 220 19.98 -15.70 -16.43
CA GLU A 220 20.35 -16.59 -17.53
C GLU A 220 19.29 -16.65 -18.64
N ASP A 221 18.10 -16.05 -18.39
CA ASP A 221 17.00 -15.97 -19.35
C ASP A 221 16.95 -14.63 -20.12
N PHE A 222 18.04 -13.82 -20.06
CA PHE A 222 18.19 -12.56 -20.79
C PHE A 222 19.40 -12.57 -21.71
#